data_8fb2e10266fc831a93c8de31eb528085
#
_entry.id   8fb2e10266fc831a93c8de31eb528085
#
_cell.length_a   1.000
_cell.length_b   1.000
_cell.length_c   1.000
_cell.angle_alpha   90.00
_cell.angle_beta   90.00
_cell.angle_gamma   90.00
#
_symmetry.space_group_name_H-M   'P 1'
#
loop_
_entity.id
_entity.type
_entity.pdbx_description
1 polymer ?
#
loop_
_entity_poly.entity_id
_entity_poly.type
_entity_poly.pdbx_seq_one_letter_code
_entity_poly.pdbx_strand_id
1 'polypeptide(L)'
;MLKDSAYIHEKEAEWKNRKAERAGRSFVEPLYTEADAEDALKLVTPVLYDQLIEINHDMRIVFNDAGHILGSAITELWVKEGGREAKIVFSGDLGMTGRPILRDPTYIKKADYVIMETTYGNRNHPANSSNVKELIDIVIKTVKRGGNVVIPSFAVERNYQIGRASCRERV
;
A
#
# COMPACT_ATOMS: atom_id res chain seq x y z
N MET A 1 -8.21 2.25 6.71
CA MET A 1 -8.04 1.08 5.82
C MET A 1 -8.63 -0.19 6.41
N LEU A 2 -8.15 -0.72 7.58
CA LEU A 2 -8.67 -1.98 8.11
C LEU A 2 -10.18 -1.92 8.40
N LYS A 3 -10.66 -0.85 9.06
CA LYS A 3 -12.09 -0.61 9.29
C LYS A 3 -12.89 -0.43 7.99
N ASP A 4 -12.37 0.34 7.04
CA ASP A 4 -13.06 0.53 5.74
C ASP A 4 -13.18 -0.78 4.97
N SER A 5 -12.13 -1.61 5.03
CA SER A 5 -12.15 -2.93 4.41
C SER A 5 -13.17 -3.85 5.09
N ALA A 6 -13.26 -3.83 6.43
CA ALA A 6 -14.27 -4.56 7.19
C ALA A 6 -15.69 -4.15 6.78
N TYR A 7 -15.95 -2.84 6.74
CA TYR A 7 -17.24 -2.30 6.26
C TYR A 7 -17.60 -2.79 4.85
N ILE A 8 -16.62 -2.80 3.94
CA ILE A 8 -16.84 -3.30 2.56
C ILE A 8 -17.21 -4.78 2.59
N HIS A 9 -16.49 -5.61 3.37
CA HIS A 9 -16.79 -7.05 3.48
C HIS A 9 -18.17 -7.31 4.07
N GLU A 10 -18.59 -6.58 5.09
CA GLU A 10 -19.94 -6.68 5.65
C GLU A 10 -21.00 -6.29 4.62
N LYS A 11 -20.81 -5.18 3.89
CA LYS A 11 -21.75 -4.76 2.84
C LYS A 11 -21.83 -5.73 1.66
N GLU A 12 -20.70 -6.32 1.27
CA GLU A 12 -20.70 -7.37 0.24
C GLU A 12 -21.44 -8.64 0.70
N ALA A 13 -21.23 -9.06 1.95
CA ALA A 13 -21.93 -10.20 2.53
C ALA A 13 -23.43 -9.93 2.59
N GLU A 14 -23.87 -8.77 3.08
CA GLU A 14 -25.28 -8.36 3.09
C GLU A 14 -25.90 -8.40 1.68
N TRP A 15 -25.20 -7.90 0.68
CA TRP A 15 -25.67 -7.89 -0.70
C TRP A 15 -25.79 -9.30 -1.29
N LYS A 16 -24.77 -10.16 -1.05
CA LYS A 16 -24.80 -11.57 -1.46
C LYS A 16 -25.94 -12.32 -0.77
N ASN A 17 -26.18 -12.05 0.52
CA ASN A 17 -27.20 -12.72 1.31
C ASN A 17 -28.61 -12.33 0.88
N ARG A 18 -28.87 -11.05 0.54
CA ARG A 18 -30.14 -10.65 -0.07
C ARG A 18 -30.45 -11.37 -1.38
N LYS A 19 -29.42 -11.70 -2.18
CA LYS A 19 -29.58 -12.51 -3.40
C LYS A 19 -29.75 -13.99 -3.09
N ALA A 20 -29.01 -14.51 -2.12
CA ALA A 20 -29.06 -15.88 -1.68
C ALA A 20 -30.46 -16.23 -1.12
N GLU A 21 -31.04 -15.34 -0.30
CA GLU A 21 -32.39 -15.49 0.26
C GLU A 21 -33.45 -15.66 -0.84
N ARG A 22 -33.41 -14.78 -1.87
CA ARG A 22 -34.33 -14.86 -3.03
C ARG A 22 -34.14 -16.14 -3.87
N ALA A 23 -32.95 -16.74 -3.83
CA ALA A 23 -32.58 -17.91 -4.61
C ALA A 23 -32.60 -19.22 -3.79
N GLY A 24 -32.99 -19.17 -2.50
CA GLY A 24 -32.95 -20.33 -1.59
C GLY A 24 -31.56 -20.90 -1.38
N ARG A 25 -30.51 -20.07 -1.39
CA ARG A 25 -29.10 -20.47 -1.19
C ARG A 25 -28.65 -20.18 0.25
N SER A 26 -27.56 -20.83 0.67
CA SER A 26 -26.93 -20.53 1.96
C SER A 26 -26.37 -19.13 2.03
N PHE A 27 -26.39 -18.54 3.23
CA PHE A 27 -25.78 -17.25 3.51
C PHE A 27 -24.26 -17.36 3.60
N VAL A 28 -23.58 -16.24 3.32
CA VAL A 28 -22.14 -16.09 3.47
C VAL A 28 -21.84 -15.10 4.60
N GLU A 29 -20.81 -15.37 5.37
CA GLU A 29 -20.30 -14.46 6.37
C GLU A 29 -19.23 -13.53 5.77
N PRO A 30 -19.05 -12.29 6.29
CA PRO A 30 -17.94 -11.46 5.92
C PRO A 30 -16.63 -12.12 6.37
N LEU A 31 -15.50 -11.82 5.71
CA LEU A 31 -14.18 -12.34 6.10
C LEU A 31 -13.79 -11.90 7.52
N TYR A 32 -14.16 -10.69 7.89
CA TYR A 32 -14.08 -10.12 9.24
C TYR A 32 -15.00 -8.90 9.31
N THR A 33 -15.38 -8.54 10.53
CA THR A 33 -16.30 -7.45 10.84
C THR A 33 -15.58 -6.18 11.26
N GLU A 34 -16.30 -5.07 11.37
CA GLU A 34 -15.73 -3.83 11.95
C GLU A 34 -15.31 -4.04 13.42
N ALA A 35 -16.02 -4.87 14.17
CA ALA A 35 -15.65 -5.22 15.55
C ALA A 35 -14.32 -5.99 15.61
N ASP A 36 -14.13 -6.97 14.73
CA ASP A 36 -12.85 -7.70 14.63
C ASP A 36 -11.69 -6.77 14.27
N ALA A 37 -11.94 -5.82 13.36
CA ALA A 37 -10.94 -4.82 12.99
C ALA A 37 -10.60 -3.89 14.17
N GLU A 38 -11.58 -3.50 14.99
CA GLU A 38 -11.35 -2.68 16.19
C GLU A 38 -10.55 -3.44 17.24
N ASP A 39 -10.86 -4.71 17.47
CA ASP A 39 -10.12 -5.54 18.42
C ASP A 39 -8.68 -5.78 17.96
N ALA A 40 -8.46 -6.06 16.69
CA ALA A 40 -7.12 -6.17 16.12
C ALA A 40 -6.30 -4.88 16.28
N LEU A 41 -6.91 -3.71 16.06
CA LEU A 41 -6.22 -2.42 16.19
C LEU A 41 -5.75 -2.12 17.62
N LYS A 42 -6.39 -2.67 18.65
CA LYS A 42 -5.94 -2.55 20.06
C LYS A 42 -4.60 -3.25 20.32
N LEU A 43 -4.25 -4.24 19.47
CA LEU A 43 -3.01 -5.02 19.57
C LEU A 43 -1.87 -4.43 18.73
N VAL A 44 -2.15 -3.43 17.89
CA VAL A 44 -1.15 -2.80 17.03
C VAL A 44 -0.25 -1.88 17.83
N THR A 45 1.06 -2.12 17.75
CA THR A 45 2.08 -1.24 18.33
C THR A 45 2.78 -0.48 17.20
N PRO A 46 2.67 0.86 17.14
CA PRO A 46 3.36 1.64 16.13
C PRO A 46 4.87 1.66 16.40
N VAL A 47 5.66 1.61 15.34
CA VAL A 47 7.12 1.66 15.39
C VAL A 47 7.65 2.66 14.37
N LEU A 48 8.87 3.15 14.57
CA LEU A 48 9.52 4.06 13.63
C LEU A 48 10.39 3.29 12.64
N TYR A 49 10.66 3.90 11.48
CA TYR A 49 11.69 3.40 10.58
C TYR A 49 13.07 3.44 11.25
N ASP A 50 13.97 2.60 10.78
CA ASP A 50 15.37 2.50 11.18
C ASP A 50 15.54 2.12 12.67
N GLN A 51 14.48 1.72 13.35
CA GLN A 51 14.51 1.27 14.75
C GLN A 51 14.66 -0.25 14.81
N LEU A 52 15.68 -0.71 15.55
CA LEU A 52 15.83 -2.13 15.87
C LEU A 52 14.79 -2.53 16.91
N ILE A 53 14.00 -3.54 16.60
CA ILE A 53 12.95 -4.08 17.45
C ILE A 53 13.29 -5.54 17.75
N GLU A 54 13.49 -5.85 19.01
CA GLU A 54 13.66 -7.22 19.47
C GLU A 54 12.27 -7.86 19.68
N ILE A 55 11.93 -8.85 18.84
CA ILE A 55 10.68 -9.60 18.99
C ILE A 55 10.81 -10.61 20.12
N ASN A 56 11.95 -11.30 20.16
CA ASN A 56 12.34 -12.23 21.22
C ASN A 56 13.87 -12.45 21.17
N HIS A 57 14.38 -13.39 21.97
CA HIS A 57 15.82 -13.71 22.05
C HIS A 57 16.43 -14.10 20.69
N ASP A 58 15.66 -14.71 19.81
CA ASP A 58 16.15 -15.28 18.54
C ASP A 58 15.75 -14.46 17.32
N MET A 59 14.88 -13.47 17.48
CA MET A 59 14.35 -12.69 16.36
C MET A 59 14.37 -11.20 16.66
N ARG A 60 14.90 -10.43 15.70
CA ARG A 60 14.84 -8.97 15.67
C ARG A 60 14.53 -8.47 14.27
N ILE A 61 13.88 -7.31 14.20
CA ILE A 61 13.47 -6.69 12.93
C ILE A 61 13.85 -5.21 12.89
N VAL A 62 13.99 -4.71 11.66
CA VAL A 62 14.05 -3.29 11.33
C VAL A 62 13.13 -3.03 10.14
N PHE A 63 12.37 -1.96 10.21
CA PHE A 63 11.60 -1.46 9.09
C PHE A 63 12.32 -0.27 8.46
N ASN A 64 12.55 -0.32 7.16
CA ASN A 64 13.16 0.77 6.38
C ASN A 64 12.13 1.28 5.37
N ASP A 65 12.21 2.56 5.02
CA ASP A 65 11.26 3.14 4.07
C ASP A 65 11.37 2.48 2.70
N ALA A 66 10.26 1.96 2.19
CA ALA A 66 10.19 1.34 0.86
C ALA A 66 9.85 2.35 -0.26
N GLY A 67 9.54 3.61 0.09
CA GLY A 67 9.28 4.69 -0.87
C GLY A 67 8.05 4.50 -1.76
N HIS A 68 7.19 3.53 -1.46
CA HIS A 68 6.03 3.19 -2.29
C HIS A 68 4.81 4.04 -1.95
N ILE A 69 4.37 3.98 -0.69
CA ILE A 69 3.33 4.83 -0.09
C ILE A 69 3.78 5.26 1.31
N LEU A 70 3.07 6.21 1.93
CA LEU A 70 3.34 6.58 3.33
C LEU A 70 3.15 5.38 4.25
N GLY A 71 4.19 5.00 4.97
CA GLY A 71 4.18 3.85 5.87
C GLY A 71 4.59 2.52 5.23
N SER A 72 4.88 2.48 3.92
CA SER A 72 5.41 1.26 3.28
C SER A 72 6.82 0.94 3.79
N ALA A 73 7.11 -0.32 4.01
CA ALA A 73 8.37 -0.72 4.60
C ALA A 73 9.04 -1.92 3.92
N ILE A 74 10.37 -1.82 3.78
CA ILE A 74 11.24 -2.97 3.60
C ILE A 74 11.51 -3.53 4.99
N THR A 75 11.29 -4.81 5.19
CA THR A 75 11.53 -5.48 6.47
C THR A 75 12.84 -6.25 6.45
N GLU A 76 13.76 -5.89 7.32
CA GLU A 76 14.95 -6.67 7.61
C GLU A 76 14.68 -7.52 8.85
N LEU A 77 14.76 -8.85 8.71
CA LEU A 77 14.53 -9.82 9.78
C LEU A 77 15.82 -10.60 10.04
N TRP A 78 16.32 -10.59 11.26
CA TRP A 78 17.38 -11.48 11.71
C TRP A 78 16.78 -12.61 12.53
N VAL A 79 17.16 -13.82 12.21
CA VAL A 79 16.73 -15.04 12.90
C VAL A 79 17.96 -15.84 13.33
N LYS A 80 17.98 -16.27 14.60
CA LYS A 80 18.99 -17.15 15.15
C LYS A 80 18.43 -18.55 15.33
N GLU A 81 19.14 -19.55 14.83
CA GLU A 81 18.80 -20.95 15.00
C GLU A 81 20.08 -21.79 15.01
N GLY A 82 20.22 -22.70 15.96
CA GLY A 82 21.37 -23.62 16.05
C GLY A 82 22.75 -22.93 16.11
N GLY A 83 22.83 -21.75 16.72
CA GLY A 83 24.05 -20.96 16.83
C GLY A 83 24.43 -20.20 15.57
N ARG A 84 23.59 -20.18 14.55
CA ARG A 84 23.73 -19.39 13.32
C ARG A 84 22.71 -18.27 13.29
N GLU A 85 23.10 -17.15 12.70
CA GLU A 85 22.18 -16.05 12.42
C GLU A 85 22.06 -15.85 10.91
N ALA A 86 20.83 -15.69 10.42
CA ALA A 86 20.51 -15.34 9.04
C ALA A 86 19.74 -14.03 8.97
N LYS A 87 20.07 -13.20 7.99
CA LYS A 87 19.35 -11.96 7.66
C LYS A 87 18.49 -12.19 6.44
N ILE A 88 17.17 -12.04 6.61
CA ILE A 88 16.17 -12.15 5.55
C ILE A 88 15.62 -10.76 5.29
N VAL A 89 15.52 -10.37 4.02
CA VAL A 89 14.95 -9.09 3.62
C VAL A 89 13.68 -9.34 2.82
N PHE A 90 12.58 -8.70 3.25
CA PHE A 90 11.32 -8.65 2.51
C PHE A 90 11.18 -7.25 1.93
N SER A 91 11.11 -7.12 0.61
CA SER A 91 11.02 -5.80 -0.02
C SER A 91 9.70 -5.09 0.26
N GLY A 92 8.61 -5.83 0.49
CA GLY A 92 7.29 -5.26 0.31
C GLY A 92 7.14 -4.71 -1.11
N ASP A 93 6.18 -3.80 -1.30
CA ASP A 93 6.03 -3.06 -2.55
C ASP A 93 7.03 -1.90 -2.59
N LEU A 94 7.86 -1.85 -3.63
CA LEU A 94 8.93 -0.87 -3.77
C LEU A 94 8.46 0.38 -4.54
N GLY A 95 8.84 1.53 -4.03
CA GLY A 95 8.63 2.81 -4.70
C GLY A 95 9.72 3.15 -5.72
N MET A 96 9.53 4.28 -6.38
CA MET A 96 10.51 4.86 -7.29
C MET A 96 11.24 6.02 -6.62
N THR A 97 12.50 6.21 -6.98
CA THR A 97 13.29 7.38 -6.54
C THR A 97 12.76 8.69 -7.11
N GLY A 98 12.99 9.79 -6.39
CA GLY A 98 12.62 11.13 -6.82
C GLY A 98 11.12 11.43 -6.84
N ARG A 99 10.30 10.67 -6.10
CA ARG A 99 8.86 10.93 -5.97
C ARG A 99 8.59 12.11 -5.03
N PRO A 100 7.67 13.03 -5.38
CA PRO A 100 7.25 14.08 -4.46
C PRO A 100 6.60 13.48 -3.21
N ILE A 101 6.88 14.06 -2.03
CA ILE A 101 6.30 13.71 -0.72
C ILE A 101 6.89 12.43 -0.10
N LEU A 102 7.19 11.42 -0.90
CA LEU A 102 7.75 10.15 -0.43
C LEU A 102 9.28 10.25 -0.32
N ARG A 103 9.84 9.48 0.61
CA ARG A 103 11.28 9.24 0.64
C ARG A 103 11.65 8.27 -0.47
N ASP A 104 12.90 8.30 -0.88
CA ASP A 104 13.43 7.26 -1.76
C ASP A 104 13.52 5.93 -1.01
N PRO A 105 13.35 4.79 -1.70
CA PRO A 105 13.52 3.48 -1.09
C PRO A 105 14.90 3.33 -0.46
N THR A 106 14.94 2.79 0.74
CA THR A 106 16.20 2.52 1.45
C THR A 106 16.98 1.41 0.75
N TYR A 107 18.25 1.65 0.47
CA TYR A 107 19.11 0.65 -0.14
C TYR A 107 19.70 -0.31 0.90
N ILE A 108 19.31 -1.58 0.84
CA ILE A 108 19.81 -2.63 1.75
C ILE A 108 21.09 -3.25 1.20
N LYS A 109 22.19 -3.11 1.93
CA LYS A 109 23.54 -3.47 1.46
C LYS A 109 23.85 -4.98 1.52
N LYS A 110 23.28 -5.70 2.50
CA LYS A 110 23.58 -7.12 2.73
C LYS A 110 22.34 -7.86 3.22
N ALA A 111 22.15 -9.07 2.73
CA ALA A 111 21.16 -10.04 3.19
C ALA A 111 21.65 -11.44 2.84
N ASP A 112 21.27 -12.45 3.62
CA ASP A 112 21.49 -13.85 3.28
C ASP A 112 20.38 -14.34 2.35
N TYR A 113 19.14 -13.85 2.55
CA TYR A 113 17.99 -14.15 1.72
C TYR A 113 17.20 -12.87 1.38
N VAL A 114 16.71 -12.79 0.14
CA VAL A 114 15.88 -11.66 -0.32
C VAL A 114 14.60 -12.22 -0.91
N ILE A 115 13.46 -11.74 -0.39
CA ILE A 115 12.12 -12.00 -0.90
C ILE A 115 11.58 -10.66 -1.39
N MET A 116 11.41 -10.52 -2.72
CA MET A 116 11.05 -9.24 -3.30
C MET A 116 9.93 -9.37 -4.34
N GLU A 117 9.18 -8.27 -4.50
CA GLU A 117 8.19 -8.15 -5.56
C GLU A 117 8.82 -8.21 -6.94
N THR A 118 8.02 -8.60 -7.94
CA THR A 118 8.43 -8.67 -9.35
C THR A 118 7.41 -8.04 -10.29
N THR A 119 6.60 -7.12 -9.81
CA THR A 119 5.51 -6.47 -10.56
C THR A 119 5.99 -5.84 -11.85
N TYR A 120 7.17 -5.22 -11.82
CA TYR A 120 7.84 -4.64 -12.99
C TYR A 120 9.12 -5.40 -13.37
N GLY A 121 9.23 -6.68 -13.02
CA GLY A 121 10.43 -7.49 -13.30
C GLY A 121 10.75 -7.68 -14.78
N ASN A 122 9.80 -7.50 -15.68
CA ASN A 122 9.94 -7.66 -17.14
C ASN A 122 9.73 -6.39 -17.95
N ARG A 123 9.58 -5.22 -17.32
CA ARG A 123 9.32 -3.94 -18.01
C ARG A 123 9.80 -2.74 -17.22
N ASN A 124 10.11 -1.65 -17.91
CA ASN A 124 10.45 -0.39 -17.29
C ASN A 124 9.21 0.52 -17.15
N HIS A 125 9.21 1.38 -16.16
CA HIS A 125 8.26 2.47 -16.09
C HIS A 125 8.52 3.46 -17.24
N PRO A 126 7.46 4.06 -17.85
CA PRO A 126 7.62 5.18 -18.76
C PRO A 126 8.38 6.32 -18.10
N ALA A 127 9.19 7.05 -18.86
CA ALA A 127 9.91 8.22 -18.35
C ALA A 127 8.93 9.28 -17.82
N ASN A 128 9.17 9.77 -16.62
CA ASN A 128 8.24 10.66 -15.87
C ASN A 128 8.13 12.11 -16.42
N SER A 129 8.83 12.47 -17.49
CA SER A 129 9.01 13.87 -17.89
C SER A 129 7.78 14.56 -18.48
N SER A 130 6.74 13.84 -18.84
CA SER A 130 5.54 14.40 -19.51
C SER A 130 4.21 14.21 -18.80
N ASN A 131 4.16 13.43 -17.74
CA ASN A 131 2.88 12.95 -17.15
C ASN A 131 1.98 14.09 -16.65
N VAL A 132 2.53 15.15 -16.03
CA VAL A 132 1.74 16.28 -15.52
C VAL A 132 1.17 17.09 -16.67
N LYS A 133 1.98 17.39 -17.70
CA LYS A 133 1.53 18.15 -18.87
C LYS A 133 0.47 17.40 -19.65
N GLU A 134 0.66 16.09 -19.84
CA GLU A 134 -0.32 15.23 -20.50
C GLU A 134 -1.64 15.17 -19.72
N LEU A 135 -1.61 15.07 -18.40
CA LEU A 135 -2.80 15.12 -17.54
C LEU A 135 -3.54 16.45 -17.71
N ILE A 136 -2.81 17.58 -17.67
CA ILE A 136 -3.37 18.91 -17.86
C ILE A 136 -4.04 19.03 -19.24
N ASP A 137 -3.38 18.58 -20.30
CA ASP A 137 -3.92 18.60 -21.66
C ASP A 137 -5.21 17.77 -21.80
N ILE A 138 -5.25 16.59 -21.16
CA ILE A 138 -6.43 15.74 -21.14
C ILE A 138 -7.58 16.42 -20.39
N VAL A 139 -7.31 17.01 -19.21
CA VAL A 139 -8.30 17.73 -18.42
C VAL A 139 -8.88 18.89 -19.21
N ILE A 140 -8.02 19.76 -19.75
CA ILE A 140 -8.43 20.95 -20.52
C ILE A 140 -9.28 20.55 -21.75
N LYS A 141 -8.82 19.56 -22.53
CA LYS A 141 -9.55 19.10 -23.71
C LYS A 141 -10.93 18.53 -23.34
N THR A 142 -11.00 17.77 -22.23
CA THR A 142 -12.23 17.13 -21.79
C THR A 142 -13.25 18.15 -21.27
N VAL A 143 -12.81 19.09 -20.44
CA VAL A 143 -13.69 20.15 -19.91
C VAL A 143 -14.19 21.08 -21.03
N LYS A 144 -13.33 21.46 -21.99
CA LYS A 144 -13.74 22.29 -23.14
C LYS A 144 -14.84 21.69 -23.99
N ARG A 145 -14.93 20.36 -24.06
CA ARG A 145 -16.03 19.65 -24.76
C ARG A 145 -17.24 19.30 -23.87
N GLY A 146 -17.27 19.80 -22.63
CA GLY A 146 -18.34 19.49 -21.65
C GLY A 146 -18.32 18.09 -21.07
N GLY A 147 -17.20 17.38 -21.17
CA GLY A 147 -17.05 16.01 -20.64
C GLY A 147 -16.54 15.97 -19.21
N ASN A 148 -16.63 14.78 -18.58
CA ASN A 148 -16.09 14.50 -17.26
C ASN A 148 -14.75 13.76 -17.36
N VAL A 149 -13.81 14.06 -16.45
CA VAL A 149 -12.56 13.33 -16.29
C VAL A 149 -12.71 12.37 -15.12
N VAL A 150 -12.53 11.07 -15.37
CA VAL A 150 -12.58 10.04 -14.35
C VAL A 150 -11.15 9.52 -14.12
N ILE A 151 -10.65 9.68 -12.89
CA ILE A 151 -9.30 9.24 -12.50
C ILE A 151 -9.47 8.11 -11.48
N PRO A 152 -9.29 6.84 -11.88
CA PRO A 152 -9.30 5.74 -10.93
C PRO A 152 -8.08 5.84 -10.02
N SER A 153 -8.31 5.84 -8.71
CA SER A 153 -7.24 5.88 -7.72
C SER A 153 -7.63 5.11 -6.46
N PHE A 154 -6.65 4.51 -5.79
CA PHE A 154 -6.87 3.93 -4.47
C PHE A 154 -7.02 5.03 -3.43
N ALA A 155 -7.80 4.75 -2.37
CA ALA A 155 -8.16 5.72 -1.34
C ALA A 155 -6.95 6.34 -0.60
N VAL A 156 -5.83 5.65 -0.53
CA VAL A 156 -4.66 6.06 0.28
C VAL A 156 -3.44 6.43 -0.54
N GLU A 157 -3.32 6.03 -1.79
CA GLU A 157 -2.04 6.11 -2.52
C GLU A 157 -1.88 7.38 -3.37
N ARG A 158 -2.76 7.62 -4.33
CA ARG A 158 -2.58 8.67 -5.35
C ARG A 158 -3.31 9.97 -5.07
N ASN A 159 -4.21 9.97 -4.10
CA ASN A 159 -5.03 11.15 -3.80
C ASN A 159 -4.19 12.37 -3.43
N TYR A 160 -3.10 12.20 -2.67
CA TYR A 160 -2.21 13.30 -2.30
C TYR A 160 -1.37 13.80 -3.49
N GLN A 161 -1.03 12.95 -4.46
CA GLN A 161 -0.32 13.36 -5.68
C GLN A 161 -1.23 14.19 -6.60
N ILE A 162 -2.48 13.76 -6.79
CA ILE A 162 -3.49 14.45 -7.59
C ILE A 162 -3.86 15.79 -6.91
N GLY A 163 -4.08 15.78 -5.59
CA GLY A 163 -4.38 16.98 -4.82
C GLY A 163 -3.29 18.06 -4.97
N ARG A 164 -2.01 17.67 -4.96
CA ARG A 164 -0.89 18.58 -5.15
C ARG A 164 -0.80 19.13 -6.57
N ALA A 165 -1.11 18.33 -7.59
CA ALA A 165 -1.14 18.79 -8.97
C ALA A 165 -2.24 19.84 -9.18
N SER A 166 -3.45 19.63 -8.59
CA SER A 166 -4.57 20.58 -8.68
C SER A 166 -4.38 21.85 -7.84
N CYS A 167 -3.61 21.81 -6.74
CA CYS A 167 -3.34 22.99 -5.91
C CYS A 167 -2.28 23.93 -6.50
N ARG A 168 -1.40 23.47 -7.39
CA ARG A 168 -0.38 24.33 -8.05
C ARG A 168 -0.94 25.29 -9.09
N GLU A 169 -2.16 25.10 -9.56
CA GLU A 169 -2.79 25.94 -10.61
C GLU A 169 -3.80 26.97 -10.08
N ARG A 170 -3.85 27.18 -8.78
CA ARG A 170 -4.65 28.28 -8.20
C ARG A 170 -3.75 29.49 -7.81
N VAL A 171 -2.88 29.91 -8.73
CA VAL A 171 -2.18 31.22 -8.62
C VAL A 171 -2.43 31.98 -9.91
#